data_645a2fe6572dab71e6f2a27ed88a3ac3
#
_entry.id   645a2fe6572dab71e6f2a27ed88a3ac3
#
_cell.length_a   1.000
_cell.length_b   1.000
_cell.length_c   1.000
_cell.angle_alpha   90.00
_cell.angle_beta   90.00
_cell.angle_gamma   90.00
#
_symmetry.space_group_name_H-M   'P 1'
#
loop_
_entity.id
_entity.type
_entity.pdbx_description
1 polymer ?
#
loop_
_entity_poly.entity_id
_entity_poly.type
_entity_poly.pdbx_seq_one_letter_code
_entity_poly.pdbx_strand_id
1 'polypeptide(L)'
;KVVVRHYGKNNTVVMQGKPKLLFSKIIGYVTELIDVEEIPKIFNSTYNLNIDKDEVRSEFQFYMPNSYDKLSPKMARSLHQAVYNLKIKGDMFEGTYLAQPAVRVIEAQLKIALIECDIIPNARYIKDKTFDMFEKDGTKYKLKPDRYGNAKQDQVKYIGNIYTFYHNNRHALEHWDDPTSPLDTTKILDVQEAHDLIKRALKLIDKYYEVI
;
A
#
# COMPACT_ATOMS: atom_id res chain seq x y z
N LYS A 1 20.35 -1.30 16.70
CA LYS A 1 21.13 -2.14 15.79
C LYS A 1 20.27 -3.34 15.41
N VAL A 2 20.14 -3.64 14.12
CA VAL A 2 19.55 -4.86 13.60
C VAL A 2 20.69 -5.64 12.93
N VAL A 3 20.74 -6.94 13.15
CA VAL A 3 21.70 -7.85 12.53
C VAL A 3 20.91 -8.79 11.62
N VAL A 4 21.28 -8.83 10.34
CA VAL A 4 20.72 -9.76 9.37
C VAL A 4 21.83 -10.72 8.96
N ARG A 5 21.58 -12.03 9.05
CA ARG A 5 22.50 -13.08 8.63
C ARG A 5 21.82 -13.98 7.60
N HIS A 6 22.48 -14.17 6.48
CA HIS A 6 22.04 -15.12 5.46
C HIS A 6 22.94 -16.35 5.48
N TYR A 7 22.35 -17.53 5.61
CA TYR A 7 23.01 -18.82 5.61
C TYR A 7 22.78 -19.50 4.26
N GLY A 8 23.74 -19.34 3.34
CA GLY A 8 23.58 -19.78 1.95
C GLY A 8 23.39 -21.30 1.76
N LYS A 9 23.86 -22.14 2.70
CA LYS A 9 23.72 -23.60 2.60
C LYS A 9 22.25 -24.08 2.66
N ASN A 10 21.41 -23.41 3.40
CA ASN A 10 19.99 -23.76 3.60
C ASN A 10 19.04 -22.60 3.25
N ASN A 11 19.57 -21.57 2.60
CA ASN A 11 18.84 -20.36 2.19
C ASN A 11 18.04 -19.72 3.34
N THR A 12 18.60 -19.74 4.54
CA THR A 12 17.94 -19.21 5.75
C THR A 12 18.41 -17.80 6.02
N VAL A 13 17.45 -16.91 6.30
CA VAL A 13 17.72 -15.54 6.78
C VAL A 13 17.33 -15.44 8.25
N VAL A 14 18.26 -15.01 9.08
CA VAL A 14 18.02 -14.76 10.50
C VAL A 14 18.16 -13.28 10.78
N MET A 15 17.13 -12.70 11.40
CA MET A 15 17.16 -11.32 11.87
C MET A 15 17.16 -11.26 13.39
N GLN A 16 18.02 -10.43 13.94
CA GLN A 16 18.12 -10.19 15.38
C GLN A 16 18.14 -8.70 15.66
N GLY A 17 17.29 -8.26 16.58
CA GLY A 17 17.21 -6.87 17.00
C GLY A 17 15.88 -6.55 17.67
N LYS A 18 15.74 -5.31 18.14
CA LYS A 18 14.44 -4.84 18.65
C LYS A 18 13.54 -4.49 17.47
N PRO A 19 12.24 -4.79 17.53
CA PRO A 19 11.25 -4.47 16.49
C PRO A 19 10.97 -2.97 16.47
N LYS A 20 11.93 -2.20 15.96
CA LYS A 20 11.86 -0.76 15.70
C LYS A 20 11.85 -0.52 14.19
N LEU A 21 11.72 0.73 13.76
CA LEU A 21 11.58 1.16 12.36
C LEU A 21 12.49 0.40 11.37
N LEU A 22 13.79 0.31 11.65
CA LEU A 22 14.72 -0.40 10.75
C LEU A 22 14.38 -1.89 10.63
N PHE A 23 14.02 -2.54 11.74
CA PHE A 23 13.62 -3.93 11.76
C PHE A 23 12.32 -4.13 10.93
N SER A 24 11.34 -3.25 11.10
CA SER A 24 10.07 -3.28 10.37
C SER A 24 10.25 -3.05 8.87
N LYS A 25 11.13 -2.14 8.47
CA LYS A 25 11.48 -1.94 7.05
C LYS A 25 12.11 -3.20 6.43
N ILE A 26 13.01 -3.85 7.14
CA ILE A 26 13.64 -5.10 6.68
C ILE A 26 12.59 -6.22 6.57
N ILE A 27 11.70 -6.35 7.56
CA ILE A 27 10.58 -7.30 7.48
C ILE A 27 9.72 -7.03 6.25
N GLY A 28 9.38 -5.76 5.95
CA GLY A 28 8.64 -5.39 4.75
C GLY A 28 9.29 -5.90 3.46
N TYR A 29 10.61 -5.78 3.32
CA TYR A 29 11.33 -6.33 2.16
C TYR A 29 11.36 -7.86 2.15
N VAL A 30 11.55 -8.49 3.32
CA VAL A 30 11.58 -9.95 3.42
C VAL A 30 10.24 -10.56 3.03
N THR A 31 9.10 -9.93 3.41
CA THR A 31 7.76 -10.42 3.05
C THR A 31 7.49 -10.40 1.53
N GLU A 32 8.25 -9.62 0.76
CA GLU A 32 8.16 -9.67 -0.70
C GLU A 32 8.83 -10.90 -1.32
N LEU A 33 9.74 -11.54 -0.58
CA LEU A 33 10.58 -12.64 -1.06
C LEU A 33 10.11 -14.03 -0.58
N ILE A 34 9.23 -14.08 0.42
CA ILE A 34 8.74 -15.33 1.02
C ILE A 34 7.35 -15.68 0.52
N ASP A 35 6.96 -16.94 0.74
CA ASP A 35 5.61 -17.37 0.45
C ASP A 35 4.59 -16.63 1.34
N VAL A 36 3.45 -16.28 0.76
CA VAL A 36 2.36 -15.59 1.46
C VAL A 36 1.90 -16.37 2.68
N GLU A 37 1.97 -17.70 2.62
CA GLU A 37 1.60 -18.60 3.71
C GLU A 37 2.56 -18.52 4.92
N GLU A 38 3.80 -18.07 4.73
CA GLU A 38 4.79 -17.95 5.79
C GLU A 38 4.78 -16.56 6.48
N ILE A 39 4.17 -15.56 5.83
CA ILE A 39 4.12 -14.18 6.35
C ILE A 39 3.52 -14.13 7.77
N PRO A 40 2.34 -14.72 8.06
CA PRO A 40 1.77 -14.69 9.40
C PRO A 40 2.65 -15.32 10.47
N LYS A 41 3.39 -16.39 10.16
CA LYS A 41 4.30 -17.03 11.11
C LYS A 41 5.44 -16.09 11.53
N ILE A 42 6.01 -15.37 10.55
CA ILE A 42 7.07 -14.41 10.82
C ILE A 42 6.57 -13.27 11.69
N PHE A 43 5.41 -12.69 11.35
CA PHE A 43 4.85 -11.58 12.13
C PHE A 43 4.40 -12.03 13.51
N ASN A 44 3.74 -13.19 13.63
CA ASN A 44 3.34 -13.74 14.92
C ASN A 44 4.55 -13.94 15.85
N SER A 45 5.64 -14.50 15.34
CA SER A 45 6.86 -14.69 16.14
C SER A 45 7.59 -13.38 16.45
N THR A 46 7.55 -12.41 15.54
CA THR A 46 8.23 -11.12 15.68
C THR A 46 7.55 -10.22 16.71
N TYR A 47 6.22 -10.19 16.69
CA TYR A 47 5.40 -9.29 17.52
C TYR A 47 4.66 -10.02 18.64
N ASN A 48 4.93 -11.32 18.84
CA ASN A 48 4.25 -12.18 19.81
C ASN A 48 2.72 -12.16 19.63
N LEU A 49 2.27 -12.24 18.38
CA LEU A 49 0.87 -12.24 17.99
C LEU A 49 0.38 -13.68 17.79
N ASN A 50 -0.93 -13.87 17.91
CA ASN A 50 -1.60 -15.14 17.59
C ASN A 50 -2.71 -14.85 16.55
N ILE A 51 -2.29 -14.52 15.32
CA ILE A 51 -3.20 -14.18 14.22
C ILE A 51 -3.39 -15.42 13.34
N ASP A 52 -4.64 -15.81 13.16
CA ASP A 52 -5.04 -16.91 12.31
C ASP A 52 -5.08 -16.50 10.83
N LYS A 53 -4.55 -17.35 9.95
CA LYS A 53 -4.50 -17.09 8.50
C LYS A 53 -5.88 -17.13 7.86
N ASP A 54 -6.72 -18.04 8.28
CA ASP A 54 -8.04 -18.22 7.69
C ASP A 54 -8.96 -17.06 8.09
N GLU A 55 -8.76 -16.52 9.28
CA GLU A 55 -9.39 -15.26 9.68
C GLU A 55 -8.96 -14.10 8.77
N VAL A 56 -7.66 -13.97 8.49
CA VAL A 56 -7.15 -12.93 7.56
C VAL A 56 -7.71 -13.12 6.16
N ARG A 57 -7.81 -14.35 5.65
CA ARG A 57 -8.39 -14.65 4.32
C ARG A 57 -9.87 -14.29 4.27
N SER A 58 -10.63 -14.64 5.30
CA SER A 58 -12.05 -14.32 5.39
C SER A 58 -12.27 -12.81 5.43
N GLU A 59 -11.48 -12.09 6.21
CA GLU A 59 -11.54 -10.63 6.26
C GLU A 59 -11.09 -9.98 4.95
N PHE A 60 -10.09 -10.55 4.27
CA PHE A 60 -9.69 -10.07 2.95
C PHE A 60 -10.85 -10.13 1.96
N GLN A 61 -11.58 -11.24 1.90
CA GLN A 61 -12.78 -11.36 1.06
C GLN A 61 -13.87 -10.36 1.48
N PHE A 62 -14.04 -10.13 2.77
CA PHE A 62 -15.00 -9.15 3.30
C PHE A 62 -14.66 -7.71 2.87
N TYR A 63 -13.39 -7.33 2.93
CA TYR A 63 -12.96 -5.98 2.51
C TYR A 63 -12.88 -5.80 1.00
N MET A 64 -12.75 -6.88 0.24
CA MET A 64 -12.47 -6.89 -1.20
C MET A 64 -13.47 -7.75 -1.99
N PRO A 65 -14.80 -7.56 -1.80
CA PRO A 65 -15.82 -8.45 -2.35
C PRO A 65 -15.83 -8.51 -3.89
N ASN A 66 -15.41 -7.44 -4.58
CA ASN A 66 -15.43 -7.37 -6.03
C ASN A 66 -14.12 -7.80 -6.69
N SER A 67 -13.05 -7.94 -5.90
CA SER A 67 -11.69 -8.04 -6.44
C SER A 67 -10.84 -9.16 -5.86
N TYR A 68 -11.26 -9.81 -4.76
CA TYR A 68 -10.42 -10.76 -4.01
C TYR A 68 -9.84 -11.89 -4.87
N ASP A 69 -10.52 -12.30 -5.94
CA ASP A 69 -10.13 -13.35 -6.90
C ASP A 69 -9.58 -12.81 -8.23
N LYS A 70 -9.60 -11.49 -8.45
CA LYS A 70 -9.19 -10.84 -9.71
C LYS A 70 -7.81 -10.17 -9.65
N LEU A 71 -7.28 -10.00 -8.45
CA LEU A 71 -5.99 -9.35 -8.24
C LEU A 71 -4.83 -10.18 -8.77
N SER A 72 -3.80 -9.50 -9.28
CA SER A 72 -2.55 -10.21 -9.57
C SER A 72 -1.96 -10.80 -8.28
N PRO A 73 -1.24 -11.93 -8.36
CA PRO A 73 -0.66 -12.58 -7.16
C PRO A 73 0.17 -11.64 -6.30
N LYS A 74 0.89 -10.70 -6.93
CA LYS A 74 1.72 -9.71 -6.23
C LYS A 74 0.89 -8.68 -5.47
N MET A 75 -0.20 -8.20 -6.06
CA MET A 75 -1.11 -7.26 -5.40
C MET A 75 -1.88 -7.95 -4.27
N ALA A 76 -2.41 -9.15 -4.52
CA ALA A 76 -3.11 -9.95 -3.52
C ALA A 76 -2.23 -10.20 -2.29
N ARG A 77 -0.95 -10.56 -2.48
CA ARG A 77 0.02 -10.74 -1.40
C ARG A 77 0.17 -9.49 -0.54
N SER A 78 0.37 -8.34 -1.17
CA SER A 78 0.52 -7.06 -0.45
C SER A 78 -0.75 -6.68 0.32
N LEU A 79 -1.93 -6.94 -0.24
CA LEU A 79 -3.20 -6.62 0.41
C LEU A 79 -3.57 -7.61 1.52
N HIS A 80 -3.22 -8.89 1.41
CA HIS A 80 -3.31 -9.83 2.54
C HIS A 80 -2.44 -9.37 3.71
N GLN A 81 -1.20 -8.86 3.41
CA GLN A 81 -0.37 -8.27 4.44
C GLN A 81 -1.03 -7.03 5.07
N ALA A 82 -1.67 -6.19 4.27
CA ALA A 82 -2.38 -5.03 4.81
C ALA A 82 -3.55 -5.43 5.73
N VAL A 83 -4.32 -6.46 5.37
CA VAL A 83 -5.39 -6.99 6.22
C VAL A 83 -4.83 -7.64 7.48
N TYR A 84 -3.73 -8.40 7.37
CA TYR A 84 -3.01 -8.90 8.53
C TYR A 84 -2.62 -7.76 9.50
N ASN A 85 -2.12 -6.65 8.96
CA ASN A 85 -1.69 -5.50 9.75
C ASN A 85 -2.86 -4.85 10.52
N LEU A 86 -4.12 -4.99 10.07
CA LEU A 86 -5.31 -4.56 10.83
C LEU A 86 -5.50 -5.32 12.16
N LYS A 87 -4.86 -6.48 12.31
CA LYS A 87 -4.90 -7.25 13.57
C LYS A 87 -3.86 -6.80 14.59
N ILE A 88 -2.86 -6.05 14.17
CA ILE A 88 -1.82 -5.53 15.04
C ILE A 88 -2.43 -4.43 15.91
N LYS A 89 -2.42 -4.66 17.22
CA LYS A 89 -2.94 -3.74 18.24
C LYS A 89 -1.81 -3.32 19.17
N GLY A 90 -2.03 -2.25 19.89
CA GLY A 90 -1.11 -1.80 20.92
C GLY A 90 -0.62 -0.37 20.68
N ASP A 91 0.15 0.10 21.62
CA ASP A 91 0.74 1.45 21.59
C ASP A 91 2.11 1.34 20.90
N MET A 92 2.14 1.69 19.64
CA MET A 92 3.35 1.72 18.82
C MET A 92 3.77 3.17 18.62
N PHE A 93 5.07 3.44 18.76
CA PHE A 93 5.62 4.77 18.51
C PHE A 93 5.42 5.23 17.04
N GLU A 94 5.30 4.29 16.12
CA GLU A 94 5.08 4.56 14.72
C GLU A 94 4.33 3.39 14.06
N GLY A 95 3.13 3.65 13.56
CA GLY A 95 2.29 2.71 12.83
C GLY A 95 2.37 2.86 11.30
N THR A 96 3.11 3.83 10.78
CA THR A 96 3.15 4.20 9.35
C THR A 96 3.42 3.00 8.44
N TYR A 97 4.36 2.13 8.80
CA TYR A 97 4.72 0.96 8.01
C TYR A 97 3.60 -0.08 7.88
N LEU A 98 2.61 -0.07 8.79
CA LEU A 98 1.45 -0.97 8.69
C LEU A 98 0.63 -0.69 7.43
N ALA A 99 0.55 0.58 7.00
CA ALA A 99 -0.22 0.99 5.84
C ALA A 99 0.56 0.86 4.51
N GLN A 100 1.88 0.76 4.54
CA GLN A 100 2.71 0.73 3.33
C GLN A 100 2.27 -0.31 2.28
N PRO A 101 1.94 -1.58 2.64
CA PRO A 101 1.52 -2.56 1.66
C PRO A 101 0.29 -2.13 0.85
N ALA A 102 -0.70 -1.50 1.50
CA ALA A 102 -1.89 -1.00 0.84
C ALA A 102 -1.60 0.23 -0.05
N VAL A 103 -0.81 1.18 0.44
CA VAL A 103 -0.45 2.40 -0.29
C VAL A 103 0.36 2.08 -1.56
N ARG A 104 1.24 1.09 -1.52
CA ARG A 104 1.96 0.61 -2.72
C ARG A 104 1.03 0.02 -3.78
N VAL A 105 -0.01 -0.71 -3.35
CA VAL A 105 -0.99 -1.25 -4.30
C VAL A 105 -1.85 -0.14 -4.91
N ILE A 106 -2.16 0.92 -4.17
CA ILE A 106 -2.84 2.13 -4.72
C ILE A 106 -2.03 2.70 -5.91
N GLU A 107 -0.71 2.81 -5.81
CA GLU A 107 0.12 3.27 -6.93
C GLU A 107 0.02 2.35 -8.14
N ALA A 108 0.09 1.04 -7.92
CA ALA A 108 -0.04 0.05 -8.99
C ALA A 108 -1.42 0.12 -9.65
N GLN A 109 -2.48 0.19 -8.84
CA GLN A 109 -3.86 0.24 -9.31
C GLN A 109 -4.15 1.53 -10.11
N LEU A 110 -3.60 2.68 -9.66
CA LEU A 110 -3.70 3.93 -10.40
C LEU A 110 -3.08 3.79 -11.80
N LYS A 111 -1.89 3.21 -11.90
CA LYS A 111 -1.22 3.00 -13.20
C LYS A 111 -2.02 2.06 -14.10
N ILE A 112 -2.59 1.00 -13.56
CA ILE A 112 -3.46 0.08 -14.28
C ILE A 112 -4.69 0.83 -14.82
N ALA A 113 -5.38 1.58 -13.96
CA ALA A 113 -6.56 2.36 -14.36
C ALA A 113 -6.28 3.36 -15.49
N LEU A 114 -5.13 4.05 -15.41
CA LEU A 114 -4.70 4.99 -16.45
C LEU A 114 -4.42 4.31 -17.80
N ILE A 115 -3.87 3.09 -17.77
CA ILE A 115 -3.60 2.30 -18.99
C ILE A 115 -4.90 1.76 -19.57
N GLU A 116 -5.76 1.16 -18.76
CA GLU A 116 -7.04 0.55 -19.18
C GLU A 116 -8.02 1.60 -19.78
N CYS A 117 -7.90 2.86 -19.34
CA CYS A 117 -8.68 3.96 -19.87
C CYS A 117 -7.99 4.70 -21.04
N ASP A 118 -6.90 4.20 -21.58
CA ASP A 118 -6.10 4.81 -22.67
C ASP A 118 -5.60 6.23 -22.36
N ILE A 119 -5.42 6.57 -21.09
CA ILE A 119 -4.91 7.88 -20.64
C ILE A 119 -3.39 7.92 -20.79
N ILE A 120 -2.73 6.80 -20.54
CA ILE A 120 -1.30 6.61 -20.75
C ILE A 120 -1.02 5.32 -21.52
N PRO A 121 0.01 5.28 -22.39
CA PRO A 121 0.28 4.10 -23.22
C PRO A 121 0.89 2.92 -22.45
N ASN A 122 1.57 3.20 -21.34
CA ASN A 122 2.21 2.20 -20.47
C ASN A 122 2.71 2.82 -19.16
N ALA A 123 3.12 1.98 -18.21
CA ALA A 123 3.57 2.44 -16.88
C ALA A 123 4.86 3.27 -16.90
N ARG A 124 5.69 3.18 -17.95
CA ARG A 124 6.92 3.99 -18.11
C ARG A 124 6.60 5.46 -18.29
N TYR A 125 5.47 5.78 -18.89
CA TYR A 125 5.03 7.17 -19.08
C TYR A 125 5.09 7.99 -17.79
N ILE A 126 4.63 7.40 -16.67
CA ILE A 126 4.66 8.07 -15.37
C ILE A 126 6.08 8.34 -14.88
N LYS A 127 7.03 7.42 -15.14
CA LYS A 127 8.43 7.62 -14.79
C LYS A 127 9.05 8.82 -15.50
N ASP A 128 8.68 9.02 -16.75
CA ASP A 128 9.28 10.03 -17.61
C ASP A 128 8.57 11.39 -17.53
N LYS A 129 7.26 11.39 -17.30
CA LYS A 129 6.38 12.58 -17.37
C LYS A 129 5.76 12.96 -16.03
N THR A 130 5.98 12.17 -14.97
CA THR A 130 5.27 12.34 -13.71
C THR A 130 3.74 12.24 -13.89
N PHE A 131 2.95 12.72 -12.94
CA PHE A 131 1.49 12.74 -13.04
C PHE A 131 0.96 14.10 -13.54
N ASP A 132 1.51 14.61 -14.65
CA ASP A 132 1.20 15.92 -15.24
C ASP A 132 -0.25 16.04 -15.77
N MET A 133 -0.91 14.89 -15.96
CA MET A 133 -2.31 14.85 -16.39
C MET A 133 -3.33 15.26 -15.31
N PHE A 134 -2.91 15.45 -14.07
CA PHE A 134 -3.80 15.87 -13.00
C PHE A 134 -3.66 17.36 -12.68
N GLU A 135 -4.75 17.96 -12.24
CA GLU A 135 -4.81 19.32 -11.71
C GLU A 135 -5.48 19.36 -10.35
N LYS A 136 -5.09 20.31 -9.51
CA LYS A 136 -5.63 20.47 -8.16
C LYS A 136 -7.00 21.14 -8.24
N ASP A 137 -7.96 20.60 -7.49
CA ASP A 137 -9.32 21.14 -7.35
C ASP A 137 -9.69 21.15 -5.85
N GLY A 138 -9.43 22.27 -5.21
CA GLY A 138 -9.53 22.41 -3.75
C GLY A 138 -8.55 21.49 -3.03
N THR A 139 -9.07 20.54 -2.24
CA THR A 139 -8.30 19.54 -1.50
C THR A 139 -8.12 18.23 -2.28
N LYS A 140 -8.69 18.14 -3.47
CA LYS A 140 -8.67 16.94 -4.33
C LYS A 140 -7.89 17.21 -5.60
N TYR A 141 -7.67 16.15 -6.34
CA TYR A 141 -7.13 16.21 -7.69
C TYR A 141 -8.13 15.61 -8.66
N LYS A 142 -8.20 16.18 -9.84
CA LYS A 142 -9.01 15.67 -10.96
C LYS A 142 -8.14 15.51 -12.19
N LEU A 143 -8.53 14.60 -13.06
CA LEU A 143 -7.92 14.46 -14.38
C LEU A 143 -8.27 15.69 -15.22
N LYS A 144 -7.31 16.23 -15.99
CA LYS A 144 -7.55 17.35 -16.91
C LYS A 144 -8.48 16.90 -18.04
N PRO A 145 -9.43 17.75 -18.50
CA PRO A 145 -10.38 17.36 -19.54
C PRO A 145 -9.76 16.90 -20.85
N ASP A 146 -8.62 17.47 -21.25
CA ASP A 146 -7.88 17.09 -22.45
C ASP A 146 -7.13 15.75 -22.31
N ARG A 147 -7.21 15.11 -21.15
CA ARG A 147 -6.54 13.83 -20.80
C ARG A 147 -7.51 12.70 -20.49
N TYR A 148 -8.81 12.85 -20.79
CA TYR A 148 -9.79 11.80 -20.45
C TYR A 148 -9.62 10.51 -21.26
N GLY A 149 -8.96 10.54 -22.41
CA GLY A 149 -8.82 9.35 -23.26
C GLY A 149 -10.21 8.81 -23.62
N ASN A 150 -10.39 7.49 -23.45
CA ASN A 150 -11.66 6.80 -23.66
C ASN A 150 -12.45 6.60 -22.35
N ALA A 151 -12.04 7.24 -21.24
CA ALA A 151 -12.64 7.05 -19.94
C ALA A 151 -14.06 7.63 -19.85
N LYS A 152 -14.99 6.85 -19.29
CA LYS A 152 -16.32 7.30 -18.92
C LYS A 152 -16.27 8.23 -17.70
N GLN A 153 -17.36 8.97 -17.45
CA GLN A 153 -17.42 9.96 -16.37
C GLN A 153 -17.15 9.37 -14.98
N ASP A 154 -17.66 8.19 -14.68
CA ASP A 154 -17.42 7.48 -13.42
C ASP A 154 -15.99 6.98 -13.28
N GLN A 155 -15.36 6.55 -14.38
CA GLN A 155 -13.95 6.18 -14.45
C GLN A 155 -13.04 7.40 -14.23
N VAL A 156 -13.34 8.54 -14.87
CA VAL A 156 -12.62 9.80 -14.62
C VAL A 156 -12.70 10.20 -13.16
N LYS A 157 -13.89 10.10 -12.55
CA LYS A 157 -14.09 10.39 -11.12
C LYS A 157 -13.30 9.42 -10.22
N TYR A 158 -13.30 8.13 -10.56
CA TYR A 158 -12.51 7.11 -9.83
C TYR A 158 -11.02 7.43 -9.91
N ILE A 159 -10.49 7.71 -11.10
CA ILE A 159 -9.09 8.03 -11.34
C ILE A 159 -8.65 9.28 -10.55
N GLY A 160 -9.49 10.31 -10.51
CA GLY A 160 -9.25 11.49 -9.67
C GLY A 160 -9.19 11.16 -8.17
N ASN A 161 -10.08 10.28 -7.69
CA ASN A 161 -10.11 9.87 -6.29
C ASN A 161 -8.89 9.02 -5.90
N ILE A 162 -8.50 8.03 -6.71
CA ILE A 162 -7.34 7.18 -6.42
C ILE A 162 -6.04 7.98 -6.50
N TYR A 163 -5.92 8.92 -7.45
CA TYR A 163 -4.77 9.82 -7.50
C TYR A 163 -4.72 10.77 -6.30
N THR A 164 -5.86 11.32 -5.87
CA THR A 164 -5.94 12.15 -4.66
C THR A 164 -5.44 11.37 -3.44
N PHE A 165 -5.88 10.12 -3.29
CA PHE A 165 -5.43 9.26 -2.21
C PHE A 165 -3.91 9.00 -2.29
N TYR A 166 -3.41 8.63 -3.46
CA TYR A 166 -2.00 8.40 -3.73
C TYR A 166 -1.16 9.63 -3.39
N HIS A 167 -1.51 10.78 -3.95
CA HIS A 167 -0.76 12.02 -3.76
C HIS A 167 -0.69 12.46 -2.30
N ASN A 168 -1.82 12.37 -1.57
CA ASN A 168 -1.92 12.85 -0.20
C ASN A 168 -1.27 11.92 0.83
N ASN A 169 -0.97 10.68 0.46
CA ASN A 169 -0.49 9.69 1.44
C ASN A 169 0.88 9.12 1.09
N ARG A 170 1.18 8.84 -0.18
CA ARG A 170 2.43 8.17 -0.52
C ARG A 170 3.66 8.98 -0.14
N HIS A 171 3.73 10.23 -0.59
CA HIS A 171 4.92 11.06 -0.35
C HIS A 171 5.14 11.29 1.15
N ALA A 172 4.09 11.70 1.83
CA ALA A 172 4.12 12.01 3.25
C ALA A 172 4.45 10.81 4.18
N LEU A 173 4.24 9.56 3.70
CA LEU A 173 4.49 8.35 4.49
C LEU A 173 5.81 7.66 4.14
N GLU A 174 6.35 7.88 2.94
CA GLU A 174 7.55 7.17 2.47
C GLU A 174 8.84 7.99 2.54
N HIS A 175 8.72 9.31 2.56
CA HIS A 175 9.86 10.22 2.55
C HIS A 175 9.84 11.15 3.76
N TRP A 176 11.01 11.45 4.25
CA TRP A 176 11.22 12.54 5.17
C TRP A 176 11.55 13.79 4.37
N ASP A 177 10.74 14.83 4.57
CA ASP A 177 11.08 16.17 4.14
C ASP A 177 12.15 16.76 5.06
N ASP A 178 12.52 18.01 4.87
CA ASP A 178 13.40 18.70 5.80
C ASP A 178 12.68 18.92 7.15
N PRO A 179 13.07 18.20 8.23
CA PRO A 179 12.37 18.26 9.51
C PRO A 179 12.51 19.63 10.19
N THR A 180 13.36 20.52 9.68
CA THR A 180 13.52 21.89 10.16
C THR A 180 12.63 22.88 9.42
N SER A 181 12.02 22.44 8.31
CA SER A 181 11.15 23.27 7.48
C SER A 181 9.72 23.35 8.07
N PRO A 182 9.12 24.54 8.14
CA PRO A 182 7.70 24.67 8.46
C PRO A 182 6.78 24.09 7.38
N LEU A 183 7.33 23.68 6.25
CA LEU A 183 6.63 23.03 5.13
C LEU A 183 6.82 21.51 5.14
N ASP A 184 7.34 20.93 6.22
CA ASP A 184 7.47 19.48 6.36
C ASP A 184 6.08 18.81 6.25
N THR A 185 5.94 17.92 5.27
CA THR A 185 4.72 17.15 5.01
C THR A 185 4.80 15.72 5.53
N THR A 186 5.91 15.35 6.15
CA THR A 186 6.12 14.02 6.72
C THR A 186 5.04 13.68 7.74
N LYS A 187 4.46 12.51 7.63
CA LYS A 187 3.45 12.00 8.56
C LYS A 187 3.94 10.75 9.25
N ILE A 188 3.82 10.75 10.56
CA ILE A 188 3.97 9.56 11.40
C ILE A 188 2.57 9.19 11.88
N LEU A 189 2.10 8.02 11.49
CA LEU A 189 0.78 7.52 11.87
C LEU A 189 0.87 6.72 13.16
N ASP A 190 -0.15 6.85 14.00
CA ASP A 190 -0.40 5.85 15.03
C ASP A 190 -1.05 4.59 14.42
N VAL A 191 -1.30 3.57 15.25
CA VAL A 191 -1.87 2.30 14.79
C VAL A 191 -3.28 2.48 14.24
N GLN A 192 -4.11 3.32 14.88
CA GLN A 192 -5.50 3.53 14.45
C GLN A 192 -5.56 4.30 13.14
N GLU A 193 -4.75 5.33 12.99
CA GLU A 193 -4.64 6.11 11.74
C GLU A 193 -4.16 5.22 10.58
N ALA A 194 -3.18 4.33 10.84
CA ALA A 194 -2.71 3.37 9.86
C ALA A 194 -3.82 2.38 9.45
N HIS A 195 -4.60 1.87 10.42
CA HIS A 195 -5.75 1.00 10.14
C HIS A 195 -6.82 1.69 9.29
N ASP A 196 -7.15 2.94 9.60
CA ASP A 196 -8.14 3.70 8.84
C ASP A 196 -7.64 3.99 7.42
N LEU A 197 -6.36 4.23 7.26
CA LEU A 197 -5.73 4.39 5.95
C LEU A 197 -5.79 3.09 5.14
N ILE A 198 -5.47 1.94 5.75
CA ILE A 198 -5.58 0.61 5.12
C ILE A 198 -7.00 0.37 4.63
N LYS A 199 -8.01 0.53 5.49
CA LYS A 199 -9.42 0.30 5.14
C LYS A 199 -9.88 1.16 3.98
N ARG A 200 -9.47 2.44 3.96
CA ARG A 200 -9.76 3.35 2.84
C ARG A 200 -9.07 2.91 1.55
N ALA A 201 -7.83 2.44 1.63
CA ALA A 201 -7.10 1.93 0.47
C ALA A 201 -7.76 0.68 -0.10
N LEU A 202 -8.10 -0.30 0.76
CA LEU A 202 -8.80 -1.53 0.36
C LEU A 202 -10.10 -1.21 -0.38
N LYS A 203 -10.95 -0.35 0.21
CA LYS A 203 -12.20 0.08 -0.41
C LYS A 203 -11.99 0.75 -1.77
N LEU A 204 -10.94 1.56 -1.89
CA LEU A 204 -10.66 2.27 -3.13
C LEU A 204 -10.13 1.33 -4.22
N ILE A 205 -9.32 0.34 -3.86
CA ILE A 205 -8.83 -0.70 -4.77
C ILE A 205 -9.99 -1.59 -5.23
N ASP A 206 -10.85 -2.02 -4.31
CA ASP A 206 -12.01 -2.86 -4.62
C ASP A 206 -12.99 -2.15 -5.58
N LYS A 207 -13.17 -0.84 -5.40
CA LYS A 207 -14.03 0.00 -6.26
C LYS A 207 -13.61 0.02 -7.73
N TYR A 208 -12.34 -0.22 -8.05
CA TYR A 208 -11.86 -0.35 -9.42
C TYR A 208 -12.68 -1.38 -10.21
N TYR A 209 -12.90 -2.55 -9.64
CA TYR A 209 -13.56 -3.69 -10.28
C TYR A 209 -15.08 -3.52 -10.42
N GLU A 210 -15.64 -2.46 -9.88
CA GLU A 210 -17.02 -2.05 -10.14
C GLU A 210 -17.12 -1.02 -11.27
N VAL A 211 -16.06 -0.23 -11.50
CA VAL A 211 -16.10 0.96 -12.34
C VAL A 211 -15.35 0.77 -13.65
N ILE A 212 -14.26 0.00 -13.65
CA ILE A 212 -13.39 -0.28 -14.80
C ILE A 212 -13.47 -1.74 -15.18
#